data_5b8295c8e8f1fe0b38a2ce2c100169d9
#
_entry.id   5b8295c8e8f1fe0b38a2ce2c100169d9
#
_cell.length_a   1.000
_cell.length_b   1.000
_cell.length_c   1.000
_cell.angle_alpha   90.00
_cell.angle_beta   90.00
_cell.angle_gamma   90.00
#
_symmetry.space_group_name_H-M   'P 1'
#
loop_
_entity.id
_entity.type
_entity.pdbx_description
1 polymer ?
#
loop_
_entity_poly.entity_id
_entity_poly.type
_entity_poly.pdbx_seq_one_letter_code
_entity_poly.pdbx_strand_id
1 'polypeptide(L)'
;QNWAGPLLARDPAIISPGRAAPLALLGSAHARSADLVATFAGEEGLDEWGLPGTAPFDAPDVPEGGGMHGGLHRAELATVLVMQGGPFRQGSVIQEPADLTDIVPTVLHMLGVDTSGMEGRPLRGALDAAADLPPSEELHDLPGDFVLEAMRSENGRLYPTAMRRR
;
A
#
# COMPACT_ATOMS: atom_id res chain seq x y z
N GLN A 1 17.13 -7.63 -18.59
CA GLN A 1 15.97 -7.63 -17.66
C GLN A 1 15.44 -6.20 -17.56
N ASN A 2 14.13 -6.02 -17.74
CA ASN A 2 13.51 -4.70 -17.64
C ASN A 2 13.09 -4.46 -16.18
N TRP A 3 13.98 -3.87 -15.41
CA TRP A 3 13.82 -3.57 -13.99
C TRP A 3 12.92 -2.35 -13.71
N ALA A 4 12.60 -1.55 -14.75
CA ALA A 4 11.77 -0.38 -14.58
C ALA A 4 10.29 -0.78 -14.34
N GLY A 5 9.71 -0.27 -13.30
CA GLY A 5 8.29 -0.27 -13.04
C GLY A 5 7.57 0.89 -13.74
N PRO A 6 6.26 1.04 -13.55
CA PRO A 6 5.51 2.15 -14.10
C PRO A 6 5.89 3.48 -13.45
N LEU A 7 5.72 4.56 -14.21
CA LEU A 7 5.77 5.91 -13.66
C LEU A 7 4.42 6.25 -13.04
N LEU A 8 4.45 6.95 -11.90
CA LEU A 8 3.28 7.57 -11.31
C LEU A 8 3.49 9.09 -11.28
N ALA A 9 2.45 9.85 -11.54
CA ALA A 9 2.52 11.29 -11.56
C ALA A 9 1.42 11.91 -10.68
N ARG A 10 1.74 13.03 -10.03
CA ARG A 10 0.76 13.82 -9.30
C ARG A 10 -0.32 14.36 -10.24
N ASP A 11 0.07 14.81 -11.41
CA ASP A 11 -0.81 15.14 -12.51
C ASP A 11 -0.36 14.39 -13.78
N PRO A 12 -1.00 13.27 -14.14
CA PRO A 12 -0.64 12.50 -15.33
C PRO A 12 -0.78 13.29 -16.64
N ALA A 13 -1.53 14.39 -16.66
CA ALA A 13 -1.74 15.20 -17.86
C ALA A 13 -0.50 15.99 -18.28
N ILE A 14 0.46 16.23 -17.38
CA ILE A 14 1.73 16.91 -17.69
C ILE A 14 2.72 16.02 -18.44
N ILE A 15 2.45 14.73 -18.50
CA ILE A 15 3.25 13.74 -19.25
C ILE A 15 2.41 13.25 -20.43
N SER A 16 3.06 12.74 -21.47
CA SER A 16 2.33 12.17 -22.61
C SER A 16 1.29 11.15 -22.12
N PRO A 17 0.05 11.17 -22.65
CA PRO A 17 -1.01 10.29 -22.25
C PRO A 17 -0.58 8.81 -22.22
N GLY A 18 -0.97 8.09 -21.17
CA GLY A 18 -0.63 6.67 -20.99
C GLY A 18 0.82 6.38 -20.60
N ARG A 19 1.61 7.40 -20.25
CA ARG A 19 3.01 7.22 -19.82
C ARG A 19 3.16 7.16 -18.30
N ALA A 20 2.21 7.70 -17.54
CA ALA A 20 2.20 7.63 -16.09
C ALA A 20 0.78 7.34 -15.58
N ALA A 21 0.71 6.64 -14.45
CA ALA A 21 -0.53 6.46 -13.70
C ALA A 21 -0.70 7.60 -12.66
N PRO A 22 -1.92 7.85 -12.18
CA PRO A 22 -2.14 8.83 -11.13
C PRO A 22 -1.50 8.40 -9.80
N LEU A 23 -0.69 9.28 -9.20
CA LEU A 23 -0.13 9.07 -7.86
C LEU A 23 -1.23 8.96 -6.78
N ALA A 24 -2.42 9.47 -7.08
CA ALA A 24 -3.61 9.32 -6.23
C ALA A 24 -4.02 7.86 -5.95
N LEU A 25 -3.66 6.93 -6.83
CA LEU A 25 -3.89 5.49 -6.61
C LEU A 25 -3.16 4.96 -5.36
N LEU A 26 -2.06 5.62 -4.97
CA LEU A 26 -1.30 5.29 -3.76
C LEU A 26 -1.71 6.14 -2.53
N GLY A 27 -2.76 6.96 -2.65
CA GLY A 27 -3.12 7.92 -1.60
C GLY A 27 -2.08 9.04 -1.40
N SER A 28 -1.13 9.18 -2.30
CA SER A 28 0.05 10.07 -2.13
C SER A 28 -0.01 11.35 -2.96
N ALA A 29 -1.13 11.67 -3.61
CA ALA A 29 -1.29 12.89 -4.39
C ALA A 29 -1.58 14.10 -3.48
N HIS A 30 -0.54 14.77 -3.05
CA HIS A 30 -0.59 15.95 -2.18
C HIS A 30 0.24 17.09 -2.77
N ALA A 31 -0.06 18.34 -2.38
CA ALA A 31 0.66 19.52 -2.89
C ALA A 31 2.18 19.47 -2.65
N ARG A 32 2.63 18.73 -1.64
CA ARG A 32 4.05 18.53 -1.31
C ARG A 32 4.64 17.23 -1.86
N SER A 33 3.85 16.40 -2.54
CA SER A 33 4.35 15.18 -3.17
C SER A 33 5.23 15.51 -4.37
N ALA A 34 6.10 14.58 -4.72
CA ALA A 34 6.85 14.66 -5.97
C ALA A 34 5.90 14.76 -7.17
N ASP A 35 6.33 15.47 -8.21
CA ASP A 35 5.55 15.55 -9.45
C ASP A 35 5.54 14.22 -10.19
N LEU A 36 6.64 13.47 -10.08
CA LEU A 36 6.83 12.18 -10.72
C LEU A 36 7.52 11.20 -9.75
N VAL A 37 7.02 9.96 -9.72
CA VAL A 37 7.60 8.85 -8.98
C VAL A 37 7.92 7.72 -9.95
N ALA A 38 9.18 7.30 -9.98
CA ALA A 38 9.60 6.10 -10.67
C ALA A 38 9.59 4.92 -9.68
N THR A 39 9.06 3.80 -10.13
CA THR A 39 9.04 2.57 -9.33
C THR A 39 9.93 1.51 -9.96
N PHE A 40 10.34 0.53 -9.16
CA PHE A 40 11.05 -0.65 -9.64
C PHE A 40 10.08 -1.82 -9.77
N ALA A 41 10.30 -2.65 -10.78
CA ALA A 41 9.56 -3.90 -10.90
C ALA A 41 10.17 -4.91 -9.94
N GLY A 42 9.37 -5.40 -9.00
CA GLY A 42 9.74 -6.54 -8.18
C GLY A 42 9.66 -7.85 -8.96
N GLU A 43 10.40 -8.83 -8.52
CA GLU A 43 10.38 -10.19 -9.07
C GLU A 43 9.67 -11.14 -8.08
N GLU A 44 8.92 -12.12 -8.63
CA GLU A 44 8.21 -13.13 -7.84
C GLU A 44 9.17 -14.20 -7.25
N GLY A 45 10.46 -14.11 -7.56
CA GLY A 45 11.47 -15.05 -7.08
C GLY A 45 11.72 -14.99 -5.58
N LEU A 46 12.36 -16.02 -5.06
CA LEU A 46 12.92 -16.01 -3.71
C LEU A 46 14.39 -15.61 -3.79
N ASP A 47 14.84 -14.87 -2.78
CA ASP A 47 16.26 -14.58 -2.59
C ASP A 47 17.03 -15.82 -2.09
N GLU A 48 18.33 -15.68 -1.83
CA GLU A 48 19.18 -16.76 -1.34
C GLU A 48 18.79 -17.27 0.07
N TRP A 49 18.00 -16.51 0.82
CA TRP A 49 17.46 -16.89 2.13
C TRP A 49 16.03 -17.41 2.07
N GLY A 50 15.43 -17.49 0.87
CA GLY A 50 14.07 -17.97 0.68
C GLY A 50 12.99 -16.92 0.95
N LEU A 51 13.34 -15.63 0.98
CA LEU A 51 12.40 -14.53 1.14
C LEU A 51 11.86 -14.08 -0.22
N PRO A 52 10.56 -13.81 -0.34
CA PRO A 52 9.96 -13.36 -1.58
C PRO A 52 10.23 -11.87 -1.83
N GLY A 53 10.20 -11.48 -3.11
CA GLY A 53 10.16 -10.08 -3.49
C GLY A 53 11.54 -9.43 -3.57
N THR A 54 12.32 -9.84 -4.55
CA THR A 54 13.55 -9.13 -4.90
C THR A 54 13.24 -8.02 -5.91
N ALA A 55 13.91 -6.88 -5.78
CA ALA A 55 13.95 -5.84 -6.79
C ALA A 55 15.41 -5.58 -7.18
N PRO A 56 15.76 -5.60 -8.47
CA PRO A 56 17.08 -5.21 -8.90
C PRO A 56 17.24 -3.71 -8.63
N PHE A 57 18.13 -3.39 -7.73
CA PHE A 57 18.40 -2.04 -7.30
C PHE A 57 19.89 -1.86 -7.10
N ASP A 58 20.45 -0.77 -7.61
CA ASP A 58 21.85 -0.42 -7.43
C ASP A 58 21.92 0.99 -6.82
N ALA A 59 22.38 1.08 -5.59
CA ALA A 59 22.67 2.34 -4.92
C ALA A 59 23.96 2.24 -4.13
N PRO A 60 24.80 3.27 -4.21
CA PRO A 60 26.11 3.25 -3.55
C PRO A 60 26.05 3.03 -2.03
N ASP A 61 24.94 3.42 -1.43
CA ASP A 61 24.75 3.41 0.03
C ASP A 61 24.03 2.16 0.55
N VAL A 62 23.59 1.26 -0.36
CA VAL A 62 22.90 0.03 0.01
C VAL A 62 23.73 -1.16 -0.44
N PRO A 63 24.30 -1.95 0.49
CA PRO A 63 25.05 -3.14 0.12
C PRO A 63 24.13 -4.21 -0.50
N GLU A 64 24.70 -5.10 -1.30
CA GLU A 64 24.00 -6.28 -1.81
C GLU A 64 23.37 -7.08 -0.66
N GLY A 65 22.11 -7.47 -0.77
CA GLY A 65 21.33 -8.07 0.31
C GLY A 65 20.81 -7.08 1.35
N GLY A 66 21.08 -5.79 1.18
CA GLY A 66 20.52 -4.72 2.04
C GLY A 66 19.04 -4.53 1.79
N GLY A 67 18.26 -4.30 2.86
CA GLY A 67 16.84 -4.04 2.76
C GLY A 67 16.54 -2.65 2.21
N MET A 68 15.54 -2.57 1.33
CA MET A 68 14.96 -1.33 0.83
C MET A 68 13.46 -1.30 1.14
N HIS A 69 12.88 -0.12 1.09
CA HIS A 69 11.45 0.09 1.26
C HIS A 69 10.92 1.12 0.25
N GLY A 70 9.59 1.18 0.09
CA GLY A 70 8.94 2.14 -0.80
C GLY A 70 8.63 1.59 -2.19
N GLY A 71 8.90 0.31 -2.45
CA GLY A 71 8.42 -0.38 -3.64
C GLY A 71 6.93 -0.73 -3.56
N LEU A 72 6.41 -1.28 -4.65
CA LEU A 72 4.99 -1.63 -4.77
C LEU A 72 4.78 -3.14 -4.97
N HIS A 73 5.84 -3.94 -4.83
CA HIS A 73 5.70 -5.39 -4.86
C HIS A 73 4.92 -5.88 -3.64
N ARG A 74 4.18 -7.00 -3.79
CA ARG A 74 3.38 -7.56 -2.70
C ARG A 74 4.19 -7.76 -1.41
N ALA A 75 5.41 -8.28 -1.51
CA ALA A 75 6.27 -8.50 -0.35
C ALA A 75 6.71 -7.22 0.36
N GLU A 76 6.70 -6.08 -0.32
CA GLU A 76 7.03 -4.78 0.27
C GLU A 76 5.80 -4.09 0.88
N LEU A 77 4.61 -4.28 0.27
CA LEU A 77 3.36 -3.70 0.75
C LEU A 77 2.70 -4.54 1.85
N ALA A 78 2.80 -5.88 1.76
CA ALA A 78 2.22 -6.78 2.74
C ALA A 78 3.07 -6.80 4.02
N THR A 79 2.64 -6.04 5.02
CA THR A 79 3.26 -6.00 6.36
C THR A 79 2.34 -6.59 7.41
N VAL A 80 2.80 -6.65 8.64
CA VAL A 80 2.06 -7.21 9.78
C VAL A 80 1.62 -6.10 10.71
N LEU A 81 0.32 -6.09 11.05
CA LEU A 81 -0.25 -5.26 12.10
C LEU A 81 -0.84 -6.18 13.17
N VAL A 82 -0.30 -6.11 14.40
CA VAL A 82 -0.79 -6.85 15.56
C VAL A 82 -1.24 -5.85 16.62
N MET A 83 -2.46 -6.02 17.10
CA MET A 83 -3.03 -5.19 18.16
C MET A 83 -3.43 -6.10 19.34
N GLN A 84 -3.10 -5.67 20.56
CA GLN A 84 -3.37 -6.45 21.77
C GLN A 84 -3.80 -5.55 22.92
N GLY A 85 -4.66 -6.08 23.78
CA GLY A 85 -5.14 -5.43 25.01
C GLY A 85 -6.37 -4.58 24.78
N GLY A 86 -6.89 -3.99 25.87
CA GLY A 86 -8.07 -3.15 25.85
C GLY A 86 -9.30 -3.79 25.18
N PRO A 87 -9.98 -3.06 24.31
CA PRO A 87 -11.20 -3.52 23.63
C PRO A 87 -10.95 -4.33 22.36
N PHE A 88 -9.69 -4.62 22.00
CA PHE A 88 -9.41 -5.40 20.78
C PHE A 88 -9.93 -6.83 20.89
N ARG A 89 -10.52 -7.31 19.80
CA ARG A 89 -10.98 -8.70 19.66
C ARG A 89 -9.79 -9.66 19.79
N GLN A 90 -9.89 -10.61 20.72
CA GLN A 90 -8.82 -11.58 20.97
C GLN A 90 -8.89 -12.73 19.97
N GLY A 91 -7.72 -13.21 19.52
CA GLY A 91 -7.59 -14.38 18.66
C GLY A 91 -8.29 -14.24 17.31
N SER A 92 -8.52 -13.02 16.85
CA SER A 92 -9.17 -12.74 15.56
C SER A 92 -8.16 -12.26 14.51
N VAL A 93 -8.45 -12.55 13.26
CA VAL A 93 -7.84 -11.94 12.08
C VAL A 93 -8.91 -11.07 11.45
N ILE A 94 -8.62 -9.79 11.25
CA ILE A 94 -9.56 -8.85 10.62
C ILE A 94 -9.47 -8.90 9.10
N GLN A 95 -10.60 -8.77 8.43
CA GLN A 95 -10.69 -8.83 6.96
C GLN A 95 -10.56 -7.45 6.32
N GLU A 96 -10.94 -6.40 7.06
CA GLU A 96 -10.79 -5.04 6.54
C GLU A 96 -9.31 -4.70 6.29
N PRO A 97 -8.99 -4.03 5.17
CA PRO A 97 -7.62 -3.62 4.89
C PRO A 97 -7.18 -2.53 5.87
N ALA A 98 -5.89 -2.50 6.17
CA ALA A 98 -5.30 -1.53 7.08
C ALA A 98 -3.96 -1.01 6.54
N ASP A 99 -3.63 0.24 6.87
CA ASP A 99 -2.31 0.80 6.67
C ASP A 99 -1.84 1.61 7.88
N LEU A 100 -0.62 2.16 7.80
CA LEU A 100 -0.02 2.92 8.91
C LEU A 100 -0.85 4.13 9.32
N THR A 101 -1.60 4.75 8.41
CA THR A 101 -2.41 5.94 8.70
C THR A 101 -3.64 5.62 9.54
N ASP A 102 -4.05 4.35 9.60
CA ASP A 102 -5.21 3.89 10.35
C ASP A 102 -4.93 3.66 11.84
N ILE A 103 -3.64 3.56 12.23
CA ILE A 103 -3.24 3.27 13.61
C ILE A 103 -3.69 4.38 14.55
N VAL A 104 -3.34 5.64 14.24
CA VAL A 104 -3.67 6.78 15.11
C VAL A 104 -5.18 7.00 15.22
N PRO A 105 -5.97 7.01 14.13
CA PRO A 105 -7.43 7.07 14.23
C PRO A 105 -8.05 5.96 15.08
N THR A 106 -7.49 4.73 15.01
CA THR A 106 -7.96 3.62 15.83
C THR A 106 -7.76 3.90 17.31
N VAL A 107 -6.59 4.36 17.71
CA VAL A 107 -6.28 4.71 19.10
C VAL A 107 -7.17 5.87 19.59
N LEU A 108 -7.32 6.92 18.79
CA LEU A 108 -8.15 8.07 19.13
C LEU A 108 -9.63 7.69 19.27
N HIS A 109 -10.13 6.83 18.37
CA HIS A 109 -11.48 6.29 18.46
C HIS A 109 -11.74 5.54 19.77
N MET A 110 -10.78 4.72 20.21
CA MET A 110 -10.84 4.04 21.51
C MET A 110 -10.88 5.00 22.69
N LEU A 111 -10.28 6.18 22.54
CA LEU A 111 -10.27 7.24 23.56
C LEU A 111 -11.49 8.17 23.48
N GLY A 112 -12.41 7.93 22.54
CA GLY A 112 -13.59 8.77 22.32
C GLY A 112 -13.28 10.12 21.69
N VAL A 113 -12.13 10.26 21.03
CA VAL A 113 -11.72 11.48 20.35
C VAL A 113 -12.20 11.43 18.89
N ASP A 114 -12.70 12.57 18.39
CA ASP A 114 -13.12 12.70 17.01
C ASP A 114 -11.94 12.51 16.06
N THR A 115 -12.13 11.66 15.05
CA THR A 115 -11.16 11.35 14.01
C THR A 115 -11.57 11.88 12.63
N SER A 116 -12.63 12.69 12.57
CA SER A 116 -13.07 13.33 11.32
C SER A 116 -11.97 14.26 10.79
N GLY A 117 -11.69 14.18 9.51
CA GLY A 117 -10.62 14.96 8.88
C GLY A 117 -9.22 14.31 8.90
N MET A 118 -9.06 13.13 9.49
CA MET A 118 -7.85 12.32 9.33
C MET A 118 -7.89 11.55 8.00
N GLU A 119 -6.73 11.33 7.38
CA GLU A 119 -6.65 10.52 6.16
C GLU A 119 -6.95 9.04 6.43
N GLY A 120 -6.45 8.52 7.56
CA GLY A 120 -6.74 7.18 8.03
C GLY A 120 -8.10 7.09 8.70
N ARG A 121 -8.54 5.89 8.97
CA ARG A 121 -9.81 5.59 9.63
C ARG A 121 -9.61 4.63 10.81
N PRO A 122 -10.50 4.65 11.80
CA PRO A 122 -10.50 3.63 12.84
C PRO A 122 -10.74 2.23 12.25
N LEU A 123 -9.92 1.26 12.63
CA LEU A 123 -10.09 -0.16 12.29
C LEU A 123 -11.17 -0.76 13.21
N ARG A 124 -12.43 -0.50 12.86
CA ARG A 124 -13.57 -0.91 13.68
C ARG A 124 -13.74 -2.41 13.76
N GLY A 125 -13.39 -3.14 12.69
CA GLY A 125 -13.39 -4.59 12.68
C GLY A 125 -12.48 -5.23 13.72
N ALA A 126 -11.43 -4.52 14.14
CA ALA A 126 -10.58 -4.97 15.24
C ALA A 126 -11.24 -4.87 16.62
N LEU A 127 -12.29 -4.06 16.74
CA LEU A 127 -13.02 -3.81 17.99
C LEU A 127 -14.38 -4.54 18.02
N ASP A 128 -15.06 -4.59 16.88
CA ASP A 128 -16.39 -5.18 16.73
C ASP A 128 -16.43 -6.09 15.48
N ALA A 129 -16.83 -7.35 15.68
CA ALA A 129 -16.94 -8.32 14.60
C ALA A 129 -17.99 -7.92 13.54
N ALA A 130 -19.02 -7.21 13.90
CA ALA A 130 -20.05 -6.75 12.97
C ALA A 130 -19.53 -5.64 12.02
N ALA A 131 -18.45 -4.97 12.41
CA ALA A 131 -17.81 -3.95 11.61
C ALA A 131 -16.63 -4.49 10.75
N ASP A 132 -16.31 -5.77 10.87
CA ASP A 132 -15.24 -6.43 10.12
C ASP A 132 -15.77 -6.91 8.76
N LEU A 133 -15.91 -5.98 7.84
CA LEU A 133 -16.48 -6.23 6.52
C LEU A 133 -15.36 -6.52 5.51
N PRO A 134 -15.55 -7.55 4.65
CA PRO A 134 -14.58 -7.85 3.62
C PRO A 134 -14.50 -6.71 2.61
N PRO A 135 -13.29 -6.34 2.16
CA PRO A 135 -13.12 -5.33 1.12
C PRO A 135 -13.53 -5.87 -0.26
N SER A 136 -13.73 -4.97 -1.21
CA SER A 136 -13.76 -5.33 -2.62
C SER A 136 -12.36 -5.30 -3.22
N GLU A 137 -12.01 -6.31 -4.00
CA GLU A 137 -10.76 -6.34 -4.75
C GLU A 137 -10.90 -5.54 -6.05
N GLU A 138 -9.88 -4.77 -6.38
CA GLU A 138 -9.82 -3.95 -7.59
C GLU A 138 -8.49 -4.14 -8.31
N LEU A 139 -8.54 -4.03 -9.65
CA LEU A 139 -7.37 -4.03 -10.51
C LEU A 139 -7.32 -2.73 -11.29
N HIS A 140 -6.22 -2.03 -11.20
CA HIS A 140 -5.97 -0.80 -11.93
C HIS A 140 -4.85 -0.98 -12.94
N ASP A 141 -5.16 -0.78 -14.22
CA ASP A 141 -4.17 -0.85 -15.29
C ASP A 141 -3.17 0.29 -15.16
N LEU A 142 -1.89 -0.06 -15.21
CA LEU A 142 -0.79 0.88 -15.17
C LEU A 142 0.00 0.82 -16.49
N PRO A 143 0.72 1.89 -16.84
CA PRO A 143 1.57 1.90 -18.03
C PRO A 143 2.63 0.79 -18.02
N GLY A 144 2.98 0.25 -19.21
CA GLY A 144 4.05 -0.73 -19.36
C GLY A 144 3.68 -2.17 -18.97
N ASP A 145 2.42 -2.56 -19.19
CA ASP A 145 1.89 -3.90 -18.88
C ASP A 145 1.91 -4.25 -17.40
N PHE A 146 1.79 -3.23 -16.55
CA PHE A 146 1.64 -3.42 -15.12
C PHE A 146 0.17 -3.32 -14.69
N VAL A 147 -0.12 -3.95 -13.56
CA VAL A 147 -1.40 -3.84 -12.86
C VAL A 147 -1.14 -3.58 -11.38
N LEU A 148 -1.90 -2.66 -10.80
CA LEU A 148 -1.97 -2.45 -9.35
C LEU A 148 -3.18 -3.23 -8.83
N GLU A 149 -2.93 -4.14 -7.93
CA GLU A 149 -3.94 -4.80 -7.12
C GLU A 149 -4.21 -3.91 -5.90
N ALA A 150 -5.46 -3.72 -5.59
CA ALA A 150 -5.85 -2.91 -4.45
C ALA A 150 -7.12 -3.48 -3.81
N MET A 151 -7.33 -3.13 -2.55
CA MET A 151 -8.55 -3.41 -1.82
C MET A 151 -9.29 -2.10 -1.57
N ARG A 152 -10.60 -2.08 -1.76
CA ARG A 152 -11.44 -0.93 -1.41
C ARG A 152 -12.25 -1.26 -0.18
N SER A 153 -12.09 -0.45 0.85
CA SER A 153 -12.91 -0.56 2.06
C SER A 153 -14.33 -0.04 1.82
N GLU A 154 -15.24 -0.38 2.72
CA GLU A 154 -16.64 0.04 2.65
C GLU A 154 -16.82 1.58 2.54
N ASN A 155 -15.96 2.35 3.19
CA ASN A 155 -15.98 3.81 3.10
C ASN A 155 -15.34 4.38 1.82
N GLY A 156 -14.97 3.52 0.87
CA GLY A 156 -14.45 3.90 -0.43
C GLY A 156 -12.93 4.16 -0.50
N ARG A 157 -12.18 3.99 0.60
CA ARG A 157 -10.72 4.15 0.59
C ARG A 157 -10.05 2.99 -0.14
N LEU A 158 -9.06 3.33 -0.96
CA LEU A 158 -8.25 2.37 -1.72
C LEU A 158 -6.98 2.04 -0.93
N TYR A 159 -6.67 0.74 -0.83
CA TYR A 159 -5.47 0.19 -0.19
C TYR A 159 -4.69 -0.61 -1.23
N PRO A 160 -3.60 -0.09 -1.78
CA PRO A 160 -2.72 -0.84 -2.66
C PRO A 160 -2.16 -2.08 -1.95
N THR A 161 -2.19 -3.23 -2.61
CA THR A 161 -1.73 -4.51 -2.03
C THR A 161 -0.59 -5.15 -2.81
N ALA A 162 -0.54 -4.92 -4.11
CA ALA A 162 0.55 -5.41 -4.95
C ALA A 162 0.61 -4.66 -6.27
N MET A 163 1.80 -4.49 -6.79
CA MET A 163 2.01 -4.18 -8.20
C MET A 163 2.75 -5.34 -8.85
N ARG A 164 2.26 -5.79 -9.98
CA ARG A 164 2.91 -6.85 -10.75
C ARG A 164 2.82 -6.58 -12.25
N ARG A 165 3.65 -7.26 -13.02
CA ARG A 165 3.54 -7.31 -14.48
C ARG A 165 2.44 -8.31 -14.88
N ARG A 166 1.75 -8.04 -15.96
CA ARG A 166 0.79 -8.99 -16.57
C ARG A 166 1.45 -10.19 -17.18
#